data_e259f75a95a460a7773f5882a63ac459
#
_entry.id   e259f75a95a460a7773f5882a63ac459
#
_cell.length_a   1.000
_cell.length_b   1.000
_cell.length_c   1.000
_cell.angle_alpha   90.00
_cell.angle_beta   90.00
_cell.angle_gamma   90.00
#
_symmetry.space_group_name_H-M   'P 1'
#
loop_
_entity.id
_entity.type
_entity.pdbx_description
1 polymer ?
#
loop_
_entity_poly.entity_id
_entity_poly.type
_entity_poly.pdbx_seq_one_letter_code
_entity_poly.pdbx_strand_id
1 'polypeptide(L)'
;RHTVTMLREKGIQPVLMSLPPIDATRYLAFICRDGLRKERIMDWLGDVQMIYRHQEMYSDAVTQLAYAEDLPLIPVREEFLNDHKLMRLIAADGIHLTMPGYERLFDTLADWLRVRV
;
A
#
# COMPACT_ATOMS: atom_id res chain seq x y z
N ARG A 1 -16.06 -3.61 1.64
CA ARG A 1 -17.34 -3.79 0.91
C ARG A 1 -18.47 -2.96 1.51
N HIS A 2 -18.58 -2.96 2.83
CA HIS A 2 -19.59 -2.16 3.53
C HIS A 2 -19.45 -0.66 3.22
N THR A 3 -18.23 -0.13 3.24
CA THR A 3 -17.95 1.28 2.93
C THR A 3 -18.36 1.63 1.50
N VAL A 4 -18.09 0.73 0.55
CA VAL A 4 -18.47 0.93 -0.85
C VAL A 4 -19.98 1.05 -0.97
N THR A 5 -20.73 0.16 -0.32
CA THR A 5 -22.19 0.19 -0.33
C THR A 5 -22.72 1.50 0.26
N MET A 6 -22.17 1.94 1.40
CA MET A 6 -22.56 3.19 2.04
C MET A 6 -22.35 4.41 1.12
N LEU A 7 -21.19 4.46 0.46
CA LEU A 7 -20.88 5.59 -0.43
C LEU A 7 -21.83 5.63 -1.62
N ARG A 8 -22.10 4.47 -2.23
CA ARG A 8 -23.02 4.38 -3.36
C ARG A 8 -24.43 4.80 -2.99
N GLU A 9 -24.89 4.43 -1.79
CA GLU A 9 -26.21 4.84 -1.30
C GLU A 9 -26.33 6.36 -1.17
N LYS A 10 -25.21 7.05 -0.97
CA LYS A 10 -25.15 8.51 -0.88
C LYS A 10 -24.84 9.18 -2.21
N GLY A 11 -24.84 8.41 -3.31
CA GLY A 11 -24.53 8.94 -4.63
C GLY A 11 -23.08 9.24 -4.88
N ILE A 12 -22.17 8.70 -4.05
CA ILE A 12 -20.73 8.90 -4.19
C ILE A 12 -20.14 7.71 -4.95
N GLN A 13 -19.34 8.00 -5.98
CA GLN A 13 -18.64 6.97 -6.75
C GLN A 13 -17.28 6.71 -6.10
N PRO A 14 -17.08 5.54 -5.45
CA PRO A 14 -15.77 5.21 -4.91
C PRO A 14 -14.75 4.94 -6.01
N VAL A 15 -13.52 5.33 -5.76
CA VAL A 15 -12.38 4.98 -6.59
C VAL A 15 -11.35 4.34 -5.66
N LEU A 16 -10.90 3.14 -5.99
CA LEU A 16 -9.92 2.42 -5.17
C LEU A 16 -8.52 2.61 -5.75
N MET A 17 -7.52 2.38 -4.93
CA MET A 17 -6.13 2.36 -5.40
C MET A 17 -5.41 1.17 -4.77
N SER A 18 -4.52 0.57 -5.53
CA SER A 18 -3.62 -0.44 -4.98
C SER A 18 -2.66 0.22 -3.98
N LEU A 19 -2.16 -0.56 -3.02
CA LEU A 19 -1.39 0.00 -1.91
C LEU A 19 0.07 0.22 -2.32
N PRO A 20 0.69 1.35 -1.92
CA PRO A 20 2.14 1.49 -2.08
C PRO A 20 2.85 0.34 -1.38
N PRO A 21 3.98 -0.14 -1.93
CA PRO A 21 4.73 -1.21 -1.27
C PRO A 21 5.40 -0.72 0.01
N ILE A 22 5.77 -1.68 0.86
CA ILE A 22 6.48 -1.41 2.12
C ILE A 22 7.85 -2.10 2.08
N ASP A 23 8.71 -1.74 3.03
CA ASP A 23 9.97 -2.45 3.25
C ASP A 23 9.89 -3.23 4.55
N ALA A 24 9.81 -4.56 4.45
CA ALA A 24 9.60 -5.43 5.58
C ALA A 24 10.78 -5.38 6.58
N THR A 25 12.00 -5.29 6.09
CA THR A 25 13.20 -5.26 6.94
C THR A 25 13.25 -3.98 7.78
N ARG A 26 12.99 -2.83 7.14
CA ARG A 26 12.93 -1.55 7.87
C ARG A 26 11.80 -1.54 8.89
N TYR A 27 10.64 -2.07 8.53
CA TYR A 27 9.49 -2.10 9.43
C TYR A 27 9.76 -2.97 10.64
N LEU A 28 10.33 -4.16 10.45
CA LEU A 28 10.69 -5.04 11.56
C LEU A 28 11.67 -4.34 12.51
N ALA A 29 12.71 -3.69 11.97
CA ALA A 29 13.67 -2.94 12.79
C ALA A 29 12.96 -1.81 13.55
N PHE A 30 12.02 -1.13 12.92
CA PHE A 30 11.29 -0.03 13.54
C PHE A 30 10.44 -0.51 14.72
N ILE A 31 9.66 -1.58 14.56
CA ILE A 31 8.81 -2.09 15.65
C ILE A 31 9.61 -2.70 16.79
N CYS A 32 10.87 -3.12 16.54
CA CYS A 32 11.74 -3.69 17.56
C CYS A 32 12.65 -2.64 18.23
N ARG A 33 12.57 -1.36 17.87
CA ARG A 33 13.49 -0.31 18.34
C ARG A 33 13.41 -0.06 19.84
N ASP A 34 12.25 -0.29 20.45
CA ASP A 34 11.99 0.02 21.87
C ASP A 34 12.02 -1.23 22.75
N GLY A 35 12.82 -2.22 22.37
CA GLY A 35 13.04 -3.41 23.20
C GLY A 35 12.05 -4.54 23.01
N LEU A 36 11.16 -4.45 22.01
CA LEU A 36 10.37 -5.61 21.62
C LEU A 36 11.30 -6.74 21.18
N ARG A 37 10.98 -7.96 21.61
CA ARG A 37 11.87 -9.10 21.34
C ARG A 37 11.72 -9.54 19.89
N LYS A 38 12.73 -9.21 19.10
CA LYS A 38 12.79 -9.56 17.69
C LYS A 38 12.63 -11.08 17.49
N GLU A 39 13.24 -11.88 18.34
CA GLU A 39 13.17 -13.34 18.25
C GLU A 39 11.74 -13.86 18.37
N ARG A 40 10.95 -13.31 19.27
CA ARG A 40 9.53 -13.72 19.41
C ARG A 40 8.71 -13.36 18.20
N ILE A 41 8.96 -12.17 17.66
CA ILE A 41 8.26 -11.73 16.45
C ILE A 41 8.65 -12.63 15.28
N MET A 42 9.93 -12.94 15.15
CA MET A 42 10.43 -13.81 14.07
C MET A 42 9.93 -15.24 14.22
N ASP A 43 9.85 -15.77 15.45
CA ASP A 43 9.28 -17.09 15.70
C ASP A 43 7.83 -17.16 15.24
N TRP A 44 7.05 -16.10 15.49
CA TRP A 44 5.67 -16.04 15.08
C TRP A 44 5.53 -15.86 13.57
N LEU A 45 6.34 -14.99 12.96
CA LEU A 45 6.30 -14.73 11.52
C LEU A 45 6.90 -15.86 10.69
N GLY A 46 7.96 -16.51 11.19
CA GLY A 46 8.75 -17.50 10.47
C GLY A 46 9.76 -16.89 9.48
N ASP A 47 9.43 -15.74 8.88
CA ASP A 47 10.26 -15.09 7.86
C ASP A 47 9.87 -13.61 7.81
N VAL A 48 10.87 -12.71 7.79
CA VAL A 48 10.62 -11.27 7.70
C VAL A 48 9.77 -10.91 6.47
N GLN A 49 9.92 -11.65 5.39
CA GLN A 49 9.15 -11.40 4.17
C GLN A 49 7.65 -11.67 4.33
N MET A 50 7.22 -12.34 5.41
CA MET A 50 5.79 -12.49 5.70
C MET A 50 5.11 -11.13 5.92
N ILE A 51 5.84 -10.15 6.44
CA ILE A 51 5.32 -8.77 6.57
C ILE A 51 4.96 -8.23 5.18
N TYR A 52 5.87 -8.38 4.22
CA TYR A 52 5.63 -7.96 2.84
C TYR A 52 4.49 -8.75 2.20
N ARG A 53 4.46 -10.07 2.40
CA ARG A 53 3.43 -10.93 1.82
C ARG A 53 2.04 -10.58 2.32
N HIS A 54 1.89 -10.25 3.60
CA HIS A 54 0.61 -9.81 4.14
C HIS A 54 0.15 -8.50 3.49
N GLN A 55 1.06 -7.55 3.34
CA GLN A 55 0.74 -6.28 2.70
C GLN A 55 0.38 -6.48 1.22
N GLU A 56 1.07 -7.40 0.55
CA GLU A 56 0.74 -7.80 -0.83
C GLU A 56 -0.68 -8.36 -0.91
N MET A 57 -1.05 -9.23 0.03
CA MET A 57 -2.39 -9.80 0.07
C MET A 57 -3.47 -8.74 0.32
N TYR A 58 -3.19 -7.74 1.17
CA TYR A 58 -4.11 -6.63 1.37
C TYR A 58 -4.30 -5.81 0.08
N SER A 59 -3.21 -5.52 -0.61
CA SER A 59 -3.27 -4.78 -1.87
C SER A 59 -4.07 -5.58 -2.93
N ASP A 60 -3.82 -6.87 -3.01
CA ASP A 60 -4.54 -7.76 -3.92
C ASP A 60 -6.04 -7.80 -3.58
N ALA A 61 -6.39 -7.84 -2.29
CA ALA A 61 -7.78 -7.82 -1.86
C ALA A 61 -8.50 -6.54 -2.31
N VAL A 62 -7.82 -5.39 -2.26
CA VAL A 62 -8.36 -4.13 -2.78
C VAL A 62 -8.61 -4.22 -4.28
N THR A 63 -7.67 -4.77 -5.02
CA THR A 63 -7.81 -4.97 -6.47
C THR A 63 -8.99 -5.88 -6.80
N GLN A 64 -9.11 -7.00 -6.08
CA GLN A 64 -10.21 -7.94 -6.28
C GLN A 64 -11.56 -7.29 -5.95
N LEU A 65 -11.61 -6.47 -4.89
CA LEU A 65 -12.82 -5.74 -4.54
C LEU A 65 -13.22 -4.77 -5.66
N ALA A 66 -12.26 -4.08 -6.26
CA ALA A 66 -12.53 -3.19 -7.37
C ALA A 66 -13.19 -3.93 -8.53
N TYR A 67 -12.66 -5.10 -8.88
CA TYR A 67 -13.26 -5.92 -9.94
C TYR A 67 -14.65 -6.43 -9.55
N ALA A 68 -14.81 -6.93 -8.33
CA ALA A 68 -16.08 -7.51 -7.88
C ALA A 68 -17.20 -6.48 -7.82
N GLU A 69 -16.87 -5.24 -7.49
CA GLU A 69 -17.85 -4.16 -7.36
C GLU A 69 -17.88 -3.23 -8.56
N ASP A 70 -17.16 -3.57 -9.64
CA ASP A 70 -17.06 -2.75 -10.85
C ASP A 70 -16.66 -1.30 -10.53
N LEU A 71 -15.57 -1.15 -9.78
CA LEU A 71 -15.04 0.14 -9.37
C LEU A 71 -13.75 0.47 -10.12
N PRO A 72 -13.53 1.77 -10.40
CA PRO A 72 -12.23 2.19 -10.93
C PRO A 72 -11.10 1.91 -9.94
N LEU A 73 -9.94 1.51 -10.46
CA LEU A 73 -8.75 1.20 -9.67
C LEU A 73 -7.56 2.00 -10.21
N ILE A 74 -6.91 2.74 -9.31
CA ILE A 74 -5.69 3.47 -9.65
C ILE A 74 -4.50 2.56 -9.33
N PRO A 75 -3.63 2.25 -10.31
CA PRO A 75 -2.53 1.30 -10.12
C PRO A 75 -1.32 1.95 -9.42
N VAL A 76 -1.50 2.38 -8.17
CA VAL A 76 -0.45 3.06 -7.40
C VAL A 76 0.74 2.14 -7.15
N ARG A 77 0.47 0.88 -6.77
CA ARG A 77 1.54 -0.08 -6.45
C ARG A 77 2.49 -0.29 -7.62
N GLU A 78 1.93 -0.44 -8.79
CA GLU A 78 2.70 -0.71 -9.99
C GLU A 78 3.66 0.44 -10.32
N GLU A 79 3.23 1.68 -10.10
CA GLU A 79 4.08 2.85 -10.31
C GLU A 79 5.27 2.87 -9.36
N PHE A 80 5.07 2.45 -8.12
CA PHE A 80 6.16 2.34 -7.15
C PHE A 80 7.09 1.18 -7.48
N LEU A 81 6.53 0.01 -7.82
CA LEU A 81 7.33 -1.18 -8.10
C LEU A 81 8.22 -1.01 -9.35
N ASN A 82 7.81 -0.17 -10.29
CA ASN A 82 8.60 0.12 -11.48
C ASN A 82 9.81 1.02 -11.21
N ASP A 83 9.89 1.64 -10.06
CA ASP A 83 11.03 2.51 -9.72
C ASP A 83 12.21 1.67 -9.25
N HIS A 84 13.32 1.72 -9.98
CA HIS A 84 14.53 0.96 -9.66
C HIS A 84 15.20 1.47 -8.37
N LYS A 85 14.82 2.65 -7.90
CA LYS A 85 15.31 3.24 -6.64
C LYS A 85 14.16 3.37 -5.64
N LEU A 86 13.33 2.32 -5.57
CA LEU A 86 12.13 2.30 -4.72
C LEU A 86 12.41 2.69 -3.28
N MET A 87 13.59 2.33 -2.75
CA MET A 87 13.91 2.55 -1.34
C MET A 87 13.95 4.04 -0.97
N ARG A 88 14.18 4.94 -1.92
CA ARG A 88 14.14 6.38 -1.68
C ARG A 88 12.71 6.91 -1.49
N LEU A 89 11.71 6.11 -1.87
CA LEU A 89 10.30 6.48 -1.76
C LEU A 89 9.68 6.03 -0.43
N ILE A 90 10.37 5.15 0.31
CA ILE A 90 9.86 4.57 1.55
C ILE A 90 10.68 5.13 2.72
N ALA A 91 9.98 5.58 3.78
CA ALA A 91 10.62 6.16 4.95
C ALA A 91 11.39 5.12 5.77
N ALA A 92 12.15 5.59 6.74
CA ALA A 92 12.98 4.74 7.59
C ALA A 92 12.18 3.70 8.38
N ASP A 93 10.90 3.96 8.67
CA ASP A 93 10.04 3.01 9.38
C ASP A 93 9.53 1.87 8.49
N GLY A 94 9.77 1.93 7.20
CA GLY A 94 9.39 0.88 6.25
C GLY A 94 7.96 0.93 5.76
N ILE A 95 7.10 1.78 6.33
CA ILE A 95 5.67 1.81 5.99
C ILE A 95 5.16 3.16 5.49
N HIS A 96 5.73 4.26 5.96
CA HIS A 96 5.35 5.58 5.47
C HIS A 96 6.14 5.95 4.22
N LEU A 97 5.65 6.92 3.48
CA LEU A 97 6.34 7.42 2.30
C LEU A 97 7.24 8.58 2.67
N THR A 98 8.33 8.74 1.93
CA THR A 98 9.16 9.96 1.98
C THR A 98 8.48 11.05 1.17
N MET A 99 9.05 12.27 1.18
CA MET A 99 8.57 13.36 0.32
C MET A 99 8.59 12.95 -1.16
N PRO A 100 9.68 12.38 -1.70
CA PRO A 100 9.65 11.83 -3.06
C PRO A 100 8.58 10.75 -3.26
N GLY A 101 8.30 9.94 -2.24
CA GLY A 101 7.23 8.94 -2.29
C GLY A 101 5.85 9.58 -2.42
N TYR A 102 5.58 10.61 -1.63
CA TYR A 102 4.32 11.35 -1.74
C TYR A 102 4.19 12.07 -3.08
N GLU A 103 5.27 12.61 -3.61
CA GLU A 103 5.27 13.22 -4.93
C GLU A 103 4.91 12.19 -6.02
N ARG A 104 5.46 10.98 -5.92
CA ARG A 104 5.12 9.90 -6.84
C ARG A 104 3.64 9.53 -6.74
N LEU A 105 3.12 9.43 -5.52
CA LEU A 105 1.72 9.14 -5.29
C LEU A 105 0.83 10.23 -5.89
N PHE A 106 1.16 11.49 -5.60
CA PHE A 106 0.40 12.63 -6.14
C PHE A 106 0.38 12.61 -7.66
N ASP A 107 1.54 12.44 -8.30
CA ASP A 107 1.63 12.42 -9.76
C ASP A 107 0.81 11.27 -10.36
N THR A 108 0.85 10.09 -9.72
CA THR A 108 0.05 8.95 -10.17
C THR A 108 -1.45 9.25 -10.13
N LEU A 109 -1.91 9.83 -9.02
CA LEU A 109 -3.32 10.18 -8.85
C LEU A 109 -3.72 11.29 -9.84
N ALA A 110 -2.90 12.32 -9.99
CA ALA A 110 -3.18 13.43 -10.89
C ALA A 110 -3.24 12.97 -12.36
N ASP A 111 -2.31 12.14 -12.78
CA ASP A 111 -2.28 11.60 -14.13
C ASP A 111 -3.51 10.72 -14.41
N TRP A 112 -3.89 9.89 -13.44
CA TRP A 112 -5.08 9.06 -13.58
C TRP A 112 -6.35 9.89 -13.74
N LEU A 113 -6.51 10.93 -12.89
CA LEU A 113 -7.66 11.83 -12.96
C LEU A 113 -7.69 12.61 -14.26
N ARG A 114 -6.54 13.07 -14.76
CA ARG A 114 -6.45 13.86 -15.98
C ARG A 114 -6.96 13.10 -17.20
N VAL A 115 -6.73 11.81 -17.25
CA VAL A 115 -7.16 10.96 -18.36
C VAL A 115 -8.66 10.71 -18.32
N ARG A 116 -9.31 10.77 -17.14
CA ARG A 116 -10.70 10.37 -16.93
C ARG A 116 -11.68 11.50 -16.75
N VAL A 117 -11.19 12.70 -16.58
CA VAL A 117 -12.04 13.90 -16.41
C VAL A 117 -12.13 14.79 -17.68
#